data_6c70e9200351a9e4b0e862f70d4a2063
#
_entry.id   6c70e9200351a9e4b0e862f70d4a2063
#
_cell.length_a   1.000
_cell.length_b   1.000
_cell.length_c   1.000
_cell.angle_alpha   90.00
_cell.angle_beta   90.00
_cell.angle_gamma   90.00
#
_symmetry.space_group_name_H-M   'P 1'
#
loop_
_entity.id
_entity.type
_entity.pdbx_description
1 polymer ?
#
loop_
_entity_poly.entity_id
_entity_poly.type
_entity_poly.pdbx_seq_one_letter_code
_entity_poly.pdbx_strand_id
1 'polypeptide(L)'
;MNIREVTTLSIIFAYIIISCSSKEETDIIENNVTENNEVVNQIQDNSLKPNSTGVLTFTPSGVLSNKSINVYYHLPQADLTNIPILFSFHGGSRNADDYRDDWIQMANANNFMVFAPEFNSDDFPSGDMYNLANIFQDGDNPSSDTFNSPDNWTFSIIDQLFEFIKVEIGGNQTTYNAWGHSAGAQFLHRFVFYLPDSKLNIAVCSNAGWYTVPESDIVFPYGLLESQLSNVNLISAFSKKLYVHLGDADTDPNSSSLRHNDIVDEQQGLNRLVRGRYFFATSQEKAESLNAVFNWEKTPEVPGVAHD
;
A
#
# COMPACT_ATOMS: atom_id res chain seq x y z
N MET A 1 -39.44 -10.33 -1.29
CA MET A 1 -38.49 -11.31 -0.78
C MET A 1 -37.28 -10.54 -0.28
N ASN A 2 -36.89 -10.70 0.93
CA ASN A 2 -36.30 -9.71 1.84
C ASN A 2 -34.88 -9.19 1.46
N ILE A 3 -34.84 -7.87 1.38
CA ILE A 3 -33.63 -7.02 1.50
C ILE A 3 -33.26 -7.02 2.99
N ARG A 4 -32.04 -7.42 3.35
CA ARG A 4 -31.47 -7.21 4.70
C ARG A 4 -30.36 -6.17 4.60
N GLU A 5 -30.70 -5.03 5.02
CA GLU A 5 -30.19 -4.06 5.98
C GLU A 5 -28.68 -4.10 6.22
N VAL A 6 -28.03 -3.04 5.69
CA VAL A 6 -26.71 -2.57 6.08
C VAL A 6 -26.87 -1.79 7.38
N THR A 7 -26.39 -2.31 8.48
CA THR A 7 -26.40 -1.63 9.79
C THR A 7 -25.33 -0.55 9.83
N THR A 8 -25.78 0.68 9.78
CA THR A 8 -24.99 1.89 10.05
C THR A 8 -24.74 1.97 11.56
N LEU A 9 -23.46 1.95 11.96
CA LEU A 9 -23.07 2.16 13.36
C LEU A 9 -23.03 3.67 13.64
N SER A 10 -24.09 4.19 14.23
CA SER A 10 -24.17 5.57 14.74
C SER A 10 -23.53 5.65 16.12
N ILE A 11 -22.46 6.42 16.25
CA ILE A 11 -21.86 6.79 17.54
C ILE A 11 -22.43 8.13 17.96
N ILE A 12 -23.15 8.13 19.08
CA ILE A 12 -23.72 9.30 19.75
C ILE A 12 -22.63 9.97 20.57
N PHE A 13 -22.35 11.24 20.30
CA PHE A 13 -21.52 12.11 21.13
C PHE A 13 -22.37 12.80 22.19
N ALA A 14 -22.01 12.60 23.45
CA ALA A 14 -22.51 13.40 24.56
C ALA A 14 -21.52 14.54 24.85
N TYR A 15 -22.00 15.77 24.80
CA TYR A 15 -21.28 17.00 25.18
C TYR A 15 -21.19 17.12 26.70
N ILE A 16 -19.99 17.39 27.23
CA ILE A 16 -19.83 18.03 28.51
C ILE A 16 -18.94 19.27 28.32
N ILE A 17 -19.53 20.43 28.54
CA ILE A 17 -18.86 21.72 28.60
C ILE A 17 -18.43 21.98 30.04
N ILE A 18 -17.14 22.22 30.29
CA ILE A 18 -16.71 22.93 31.48
C ILE A 18 -15.71 23.99 31.07
N SER A 19 -16.14 25.23 31.25
CA SER A 19 -15.33 26.44 31.17
C SER A 19 -14.61 26.68 32.50
N CYS A 20 -13.33 27.00 32.48
CA CYS A 20 -12.81 28.02 33.43
C CYS A 20 -11.49 28.63 32.97
N SER A 21 -11.47 29.94 33.05
CA SER A 21 -10.43 30.92 32.76
C SER A 21 -9.40 30.99 33.91
N SER A 22 -8.10 31.23 33.63
CA SER A 22 -7.39 32.42 34.13
C SER A 22 -5.86 32.34 33.98
N LYS A 23 -5.33 33.41 33.35
CA LYS A 23 -4.18 34.24 33.69
C LYS A 23 -2.75 33.74 33.53
N GLU A 24 -2.03 34.56 32.77
CA GLU A 24 -0.60 34.72 32.60
C GLU A 24 0.18 34.88 33.91
N GLU A 25 1.38 34.31 33.93
CA GLU A 25 2.54 34.88 34.61
C GLU A 25 3.82 34.49 33.89
N THR A 26 4.57 35.51 33.47
CA THR A 26 5.91 35.43 32.90
C THR A 26 6.93 35.37 34.04
N ASP A 27 7.80 34.35 34.07
CA ASP A 27 9.01 34.40 34.82
C ASP A 27 10.24 34.12 33.96
N ILE A 28 11.10 35.13 33.89
CA ILE A 28 12.44 35.09 33.30
C ILE A 28 13.37 34.45 34.35
N ILE A 29 14.06 33.39 34.02
CA ILE A 29 15.20 32.88 34.81
C ILE A 29 16.44 32.78 33.95
N GLU A 30 17.49 33.43 34.39
CA GLU A 30 18.82 33.54 33.82
C GLU A 30 19.59 32.21 33.78
N ASN A 31 20.46 32.12 32.79
CA ASN A 31 21.39 31.03 32.50
C ASN A 31 22.38 30.74 33.64
N ASN A 32 22.56 29.45 33.92
CA ASN A 32 23.84 28.91 34.35
C ASN A 32 24.19 27.68 33.50
N VAL A 33 25.26 27.83 32.73
CA VAL A 33 25.88 26.78 31.90
C VAL A 33 26.55 25.76 32.81
N THR A 34 26.08 24.53 32.75
CA THR A 34 26.84 23.34 33.17
C THR A 34 26.72 22.31 32.05
N GLU A 35 27.85 21.97 31.45
CA GLU A 35 27.95 20.93 30.39
C GLU A 35 27.51 19.58 31.00
N ASN A 36 26.32 19.14 30.64
CA ASN A 36 25.91 17.75 30.67
C ASN A 36 25.31 17.41 29.31
N ASN A 37 25.76 16.32 28.71
CA ASN A 37 25.23 15.73 27.49
C ASN A 37 23.75 15.35 27.68
N GLU A 38 22.87 16.32 27.66
CA GLU A 38 21.44 16.11 27.48
C GLU A 38 21.19 16.05 25.99
N VAL A 39 20.67 14.90 25.55
CA VAL A 39 19.99 14.75 24.26
C VAL A 39 18.93 15.85 24.23
N VAL A 40 19.20 16.91 23.49
CA VAL A 40 18.22 17.96 23.21
C VAL A 40 17.10 17.27 22.43
N ASN A 41 16.01 16.95 23.12
CA ASN A 41 14.74 16.67 22.47
C ASN A 41 14.34 17.94 21.71
N GLN A 42 14.76 18.02 20.44
CA GLN A 42 14.18 18.98 19.53
C GLN A 42 12.69 18.63 19.49
N ILE A 43 11.83 19.53 19.91
CA ILE A 43 10.41 19.48 19.62
C ILE A 43 10.35 19.54 18.09
N GLN A 44 10.15 18.35 17.49
CA GLN A 44 9.97 18.22 16.05
C GLN A 44 8.71 19.02 15.73
N ASP A 45 8.85 20.13 15.03
CA ASP A 45 7.70 20.86 14.49
C ASP A 45 7.08 19.91 13.45
N ASN A 46 5.94 19.29 13.81
CA ASN A 46 5.24 18.34 12.94
C ASN A 46 4.99 19.06 11.61
N SER A 47 5.75 18.70 10.59
CA SER A 47 5.71 19.34 9.28
C SER A 47 4.39 19.11 8.56
N LEU A 48 3.72 17.98 8.88
CA LEU A 48 2.44 17.57 8.30
C LEU A 48 1.27 18.10 9.14
N LYS A 49 0.51 19.04 8.58
CA LYS A 49 -0.59 19.72 9.29
C LYS A 49 -1.93 19.46 8.61
N PRO A 50 -3.05 19.49 9.36
CA PRO A 50 -4.39 19.42 8.76
C PRO A 50 -4.58 20.44 7.63
N ASN A 51 -5.41 20.08 6.65
CA ASN A 51 -5.71 20.89 5.47
C ASN A 51 -4.46 21.26 4.65
N SER A 52 -3.59 20.28 4.41
CA SER A 52 -2.39 20.50 3.59
C SER A 52 -2.25 19.44 2.50
N THR A 53 -1.68 19.88 1.40
CA THR A 53 -1.32 19.05 0.24
C THR A 53 0.10 19.40 -0.15
N GLY A 54 0.95 18.39 -0.39
CA GLY A 54 2.34 18.66 -0.71
C GLY A 54 3.14 17.40 -1.05
N VAL A 55 4.44 17.55 -0.93
CA VAL A 55 5.40 16.47 -1.08
C VAL A 55 6.41 16.54 0.06
N LEU A 56 6.78 15.39 0.59
CA LEU A 56 7.92 15.24 1.50
C LEU A 56 8.93 14.28 0.90
N THR A 57 10.17 14.33 1.35
CA THR A 57 11.18 13.35 1.00
C THR A 57 11.39 12.40 2.19
N PHE A 58 11.28 11.11 1.91
CA PHE A 58 11.55 10.05 2.88
C PHE A 58 12.80 9.26 2.50
N THR A 59 13.69 9.03 3.45
CA THR A 59 14.88 8.19 3.28
C THR A 59 14.73 6.96 4.16
N PRO A 60 14.60 5.75 3.59
CA PRO A 60 14.54 4.53 4.38
C PRO A 60 15.86 4.28 5.11
N SER A 61 15.82 3.50 6.16
CA SER A 61 17.01 3.04 6.88
C SER A 61 17.57 1.73 6.29
N GLY A 62 18.75 1.31 6.74
CA GLY A 62 19.35 0.02 6.38
C GLY A 62 19.90 -0.01 4.95
N VAL A 63 19.68 -1.13 4.26
CA VAL A 63 20.28 -1.40 2.93
C VAL A 63 19.82 -0.39 1.88
N LEU A 64 18.59 0.11 1.98
CA LEU A 64 17.99 1.06 1.04
C LEU A 64 18.21 2.54 1.43
N SER A 65 19.10 2.84 2.39
CA SER A 65 19.34 4.21 2.88
C SER A 65 19.88 5.19 1.83
N ASN A 66 20.31 4.71 0.69
CA ASN A 66 20.71 5.53 -0.46
C ASN A 66 19.57 5.81 -1.46
N LYS A 67 18.34 5.35 -1.17
CA LYS A 67 17.18 5.48 -2.06
C LYS A 67 16.10 6.34 -1.40
N SER A 68 16.33 7.66 -1.40
CA SER A 68 15.29 8.60 -0.96
C SER A 68 14.14 8.64 -1.96
N ILE A 69 12.92 8.68 -1.47
CA ILE A 69 11.70 8.78 -2.29
C ILE A 69 10.92 10.06 -1.97
N ASN A 70 10.30 10.62 -2.99
CA ASN A 70 9.25 11.61 -2.76
C ASN A 70 7.98 10.88 -2.32
N VAL A 71 7.24 11.51 -1.41
CA VAL A 71 5.93 11.02 -0.97
C VAL A 71 4.95 12.19 -1.09
N TYR A 72 4.09 12.11 -2.08
CA TYR A 72 3.04 13.10 -2.27
C TYR A 72 1.92 12.84 -1.28
N TYR A 73 1.43 13.88 -0.60
CA TYR A 73 0.43 13.70 0.43
C TYR A 73 -0.74 14.68 0.32
N HIS A 74 -1.88 14.26 0.86
CA HIS A 74 -3.02 15.11 1.17
C HIS A 74 -3.57 14.77 2.54
N LEU A 75 -3.71 15.80 3.38
CA LEU A 75 -4.23 15.72 4.75
C LEU A 75 -5.52 16.53 4.83
N PRO A 76 -6.67 15.94 5.17
CA PRO A 76 -7.94 16.65 5.26
C PRO A 76 -7.95 17.62 6.45
N GLN A 77 -8.97 18.51 6.50
CA GLN A 77 -9.23 19.36 7.64
C GLN A 77 -9.85 18.57 8.80
N ALA A 78 -9.03 17.79 9.50
CA ALA A 78 -9.45 16.92 10.59
C ALA A 78 -8.33 16.78 11.65
N ASP A 79 -8.65 16.20 12.80
CA ASP A 79 -7.64 15.72 13.74
C ASP A 79 -6.95 14.48 13.15
N LEU A 80 -5.65 14.58 12.87
CA LEU A 80 -4.88 13.54 12.19
C LEU A 80 -4.51 12.36 13.10
N THR A 81 -4.66 12.49 14.41
CA THR A 81 -4.13 11.52 15.39
C THR A 81 -4.70 10.12 15.26
N ASN A 82 -5.94 9.98 14.77
CA ASN A 82 -6.62 8.69 14.72
C ASN A 82 -7.32 8.37 13.39
N ILE A 83 -7.32 9.30 12.42
CA ILE A 83 -7.95 9.03 11.12
C ILE A 83 -7.11 8.06 10.29
N PRO A 84 -7.73 7.29 9.37
CA PRO A 84 -7.03 6.29 8.59
C PRO A 84 -5.94 6.87 7.69
N ILE A 85 -4.87 6.09 7.47
CA ILE A 85 -3.84 6.34 6.46
C ILE A 85 -4.12 5.43 5.26
N LEU A 86 -4.12 6.01 4.06
CA LEU A 86 -4.15 5.32 2.78
C LEU A 86 -2.83 5.55 2.04
N PHE A 87 -2.13 4.47 1.72
CA PHE A 87 -1.08 4.50 0.71
C PHE A 87 -1.67 4.27 -0.68
N SER A 88 -1.36 5.16 -1.65
CA SER A 88 -1.79 5.07 -3.03
C SER A 88 -0.60 4.75 -3.93
N PHE A 89 -0.56 3.53 -4.51
CA PHE A 89 0.55 3.06 -5.33
C PHE A 89 0.27 3.29 -6.82
N HIS A 90 1.13 4.09 -7.45
CA HIS A 90 1.03 4.51 -8.85
C HIS A 90 1.19 3.37 -9.86
N GLY A 91 0.74 3.61 -11.09
CA GLY A 91 0.93 2.71 -12.23
C GLY A 91 2.35 2.73 -12.81
N GLY A 92 2.51 2.20 -14.01
CA GLY A 92 3.79 2.13 -14.72
C GLY A 92 4.38 3.49 -15.10
N SER A 93 3.54 4.54 -15.19
CA SER A 93 3.97 5.91 -15.51
C SER A 93 4.69 6.62 -14.37
N ARG A 94 4.69 6.06 -13.16
CA ARG A 94 5.39 6.58 -11.97
C ARG A 94 4.90 7.97 -11.51
N ASN A 95 3.70 8.39 -11.88
CA ASN A 95 3.04 9.66 -11.60
C ASN A 95 2.32 9.66 -10.24
N ALA A 96 3.08 9.58 -9.16
CA ALA A 96 2.52 9.46 -7.80
C ALA A 96 1.71 10.69 -7.35
N ASP A 97 2.01 11.87 -7.89
CA ASP A 97 1.28 13.10 -7.67
C ASP A 97 -0.17 13.04 -8.16
N ASP A 98 -0.40 12.52 -9.37
CA ASP A 98 -1.76 12.28 -9.90
C ASP A 98 -2.51 11.29 -8.99
N TYR A 99 -1.84 10.21 -8.59
CA TYR A 99 -2.40 9.19 -7.70
C TYR A 99 -2.74 9.70 -6.30
N ARG A 100 -2.11 10.76 -5.83
CA ARG A 100 -2.53 11.50 -4.64
C ARG A 100 -3.73 12.38 -4.95
N ASP A 101 -3.72 13.11 -6.09
CA ASP A 101 -4.74 14.09 -6.45
C ASP A 101 -6.11 13.45 -6.66
N ASP A 102 -6.17 12.27 -7.25
CA ASP A 102 -7.41 11.50 -7.47
C ASP A 102 -8.16 11.21 -6.15
N TRP A 103 -7.46 11.14 -5.03
CA TRP A 103 -8.06 10.86 -3.72
C TRP A 103 -8.48 12.09 -2.94
N ILE A 104 -8.09 13.31 -3.32
CA ILE A 104 -8.30 14.54 -2.51
C ILE A 104 -9.77 14.71 -2.12
N GLN A 105 -10.67 14.58 -3.10
CA GLN A 105 -12.10 14.77 -2.85
C GLN A 105 -12.64 13.75 -1.86
N MET A 106 -12.29 12.48 -2.04
CA MET A 106 -12.72 11.38 -1.18
C MET A 106 -12.11 11.48 0.22
N ALA A 107 -10.84 11.87 0.32
CA ALA A 107 -10.13 12.07 1.58
C ALA A 107 -10.79 13.15 2.43
N ASN A 108 -11.15 14.28 1.82
CA ASN A 108 -11.86 15.36 2.48
C ASN A 108 -13.28 14.97 2.91
N ALA A 109 -13.99 14.23 2.06
CA ALA A 109 -15.37 13.80 2.36
C ALA A 109 -15.46 12.75 3.46
N ASN A 110 -14.42 11.91 3.61
CA ASN A 110 -14.45 10.74 4.49
C ASN A 110 -13.39 10.78 5.61
N ASN A 111 -12.64 11.88 5.74
CA ASN A 111 -11.62 12.08 6.77
C ASN A 111 -10.58 10.94 6.83
N PHE A 112 -9.80 10.77 5.77
CA PHE A 112 -8.61 9.91 5.77
C PHE A 112 -7.43 10.64 5.11
N MET A 113 -6.22 10.27 5.47
CA MET A 113 -4.99 10.82 4.91
C MET A 113 -4.54 9.99 3.71
N VAL A 114 -4.01 10.65 2.69
CA VAL A 114 -3.44 10.00 1.50
C VAL A 114 -1.95 10.27 1.43
N PHE A 115 -1.18 9.20 1.17
CA PHE A 115 0.23 9.25 0.87
C PHE A 115 0.53 8.40 -0.35
N ALA A 116 1.13 9.01 -1.37
CA ALA A 116 1.52 8.34 -2.61
C ALA A 116 3.05 8.35 -2.73
N PRO A 117 3.73 7.25 -2.35
CA PRO A 117 5.17 7.12 -2.51
C PRO A 117 5.54 6.99 -3.99
N GLU A 118 6.53 7.76 -4.42
CA GLU A 118 7.06 7.73 -5.79
C GLU A 118 8.25 6.79 -5.87
N PHE A 119 8.08 5.66 -6.54
CA PHE A 119 9.16 4.78 -6.93
C PHE A 119 9.65 5.18 -8.33
N ASN A 120 10.41 6.28 -8.44
CA ASN A 120 10.90 6.82 -9.69
C ASN A 120 11.80 5.82 -10.45
N SER A 121 11.92 5.98 -11.77
CA SER A 121 12.65 5.02 -12.62
C SER A 121 14.17 5.10 -12.49
N ASP A 122 14.73 6.17 -11.93
CA ASP A 122 16.16 6.34 -11.75
C ASP A 122 16.67 5.50 -10.57
N ASP A 123 15.92 5.51 -9.44
CA ASP A 123 16.25 4.78 -8.24
C ASP A 123 15.65 3.36 -8.21
N PHE A 124 14.50 3.16 -8.86
CA PHE A 124 13.76 1.90 -8.93
C PHE A 124 13.51 1.51 -10.40
N PRO A 125 14.61 1.21 -11.15
CA PRO A 125 14.50 0.91 -12.58
C PRO A 125 13.71 -0.35 -12.85
N SER A 126 13.06 -0.39 -14.02
CA SER A 126 12.28 -1.51 -14.53
C SER A 126 11.09 -1.96 -13.66
N GLY A 127 10.49 -3.08 -14.03
CA GLY A 127 9.52 -3.80 -13.21
C GLY A 127 10.16 -4.52 -12.03
N ASP A 128 11.42 -4.93 -12.15
CA ASP A 128 12.10 -5.69 -11.10
C ASP A 128 12.19 -4.93 -9.78
N MET A 129 12.56 -3.65 -9.86
CA MET A 129 12.71 -2.82 -8.67
C MET A 129 11.40 -2.26 -8.14
N TYR A 130 10.34 -2.21 -8.96
CA TYR A 130 9.03 -1.70 -8.53
C TYR A 130 7.98 -2.79 -8.36
N ASN A 131 7.28 -3.17 -9.43
CA ASN A 131 6.14 -4.09 -9.30
C ASN A 131 6.52 -5.53 -8.94
N LEU A 132 7.80 -5.93 -9.11
CA LEU A 132 8.41 -7.14 -8.55
C LEU A 132 9.23 -6.86 -7.27
N ALA A 133 9.32 -5.58 -6.85
CA ALA A 133 9.87 -5.13 -5.59
C ALA A 133 11.28 -5.64 -5.24
N ASN A 134 12.10 -5.92 -6.23
CA ASN A 134 13.45 -6.45 -6.05
C ASN A 134 13.49 -7.77 -5.23
N ILE A 135 12.45 -8.60 -5.39
CA ILE A 135 12.40 -9.91 -4.71
C ILE A 135 13.54 -10.81 -5.20
N PHE A 136 13.85 -10.75 -6.50
CA PHE A 136 14.98 -11.41 -7.14
C PHE A 136 15.88 -10.37 -7.82
N GLN A 137 17.15 -10.70 -8.06
CA GLN A 137 18.07 -9.88 -8.84
C GLN A 137 17.56 -9.68 -10.28
N ASP A 138 16.93 -10.71 -10.83
CA ASP A 138 16.19 -10.69 -12.10
C ASP A 138 14.85 -11.42 -11.85
N GLY A 139 13.77 -10.68 -11.79
CA GLY A 139 12.44 -11.22 -11.48
C GLY A 139 11.85 -12.08 -12.61
N ASP A 140 12.33 -11.95 -13.83
CA ASP A 140 11.93 -12.78 -14.96
C ASP A 140 12.74 -14.09 -15.06
N ASN A 141 13.87 -14.21 -14.31
CA ASN A 141 14.72 -15.41 -14.20
C ASN A 141 14.99 -15.77 -12.74
N PRO A 142 13.95 -16.11 -11.97
CA PRO A 142 14.07 -16.39 -10.54
C PRO A 142 14.83 -17.70 -10.27
N SER A 143 15.62 -17.70 -9.20
CA SER A 143 16.22 -18.90 -8.62
C SER A 143 16.53 -18.65 -7.15
N SER A 144 16.77 -19.71 -6.38
CA SER A 144 17.19 -19.58 -4.98
C SER A 144 18.44 -18.73 -4.81
N ASP A 145 19.35 -18.78 -5.78
CA ASP A 145 20.65 -18.05 -5.73
C ASP A 145 20.50 -16.55 -6.04
N THR A 146 19.42 -16.17 -6.71
CA THR A 146 19.12 -14.78 -7.09
C THR A 146 18.05 -14.14 -6.20
N PHE A 147 17.52 -14.89 -5.21
CA PHE A 147 16.55 -14.41 -4.24
C PHE A 147 17.19 -13.43 -3.26
N ASN A 148 16.68 -12.21 -3.21
CA ASN A 148 17.20 -11.18 -2.34
C ASN A 148 16.65 -11.33 -0.91
N SER A 149 17.45 -10.92 0.08
CA SER A 149 16.96 -10.83 1.46
C SER A 149 15.87 -9.77 1.59
N PRO A 150 14.91 -9.93 2.51
CA PRO A 150 13.80 -9.00 2.71
C PRO A 150 14.21 -7.53 2.88
N ASP A 151 15.38 -7.26 3.46
CA ASP A 151 15.90 -5.90 3.64
C ASP A 151 16.24 -5.20 2.30
N ASN A 152 16.45 -5.96 1.24
CA ASN A 152 16.69 -5.44 -0.11
C ASN A 152 15.41 -5.23 -0.92
N TRP A 153 14.28 -5.75 -0.44
CA TRP A 153 13.01 -5.58 -1.17
C TRP A 153 12.51 -4.15 -1.07
N THR A 154 12.01 -3.62 -2.16
CA THR A 154 11.34 -2.31 -2.17
C THR A 154 10.17 -2.27 -1.18
N PHE A 155 9.57 -3.42 -0.89
CA PHE A 155 8.54 -3.58 0.13
C PHE A 155 8.97 -3.11 1.52
N SER A 156 10.25 -3.25 1.89
CA SER A 156 10.76 -2.90 3.22
C SER A 156 10.65 -1.40 3.53
N ILE A 157 10.45 -0.57 2.51
CA ILE A 157 10.25 0.87 2.64
C ILE A 157 8.91 1.20 3.31
N ILE A 158 7.86 0.40 3.07
CA ILE A 158 6.48 0.81 3.34
C ILE A 158 6.18 0.93 4.84
N ASP A 159 6.52 -0.09 5.63
CA ASP A 159 6.31 -0.03 7.09
C ASP A 159 7.21 1.04 7.75
N GLN A 160 8.42 1.27 7.23
CA GLN A 160 9.29 2.35 7.69
C GLN A 160 8.68 3.73 7.41
N LEU A 161 8.14 3.93 6.20
CA LEU A 161 7.44 5.15 5.82
C LEU A 161 6.20 5.38 6.70
N PHE A 162 5.44 4.33 6.99
CA PHE A 162 4.29 4.43 7.88
C PHE A 162 4.69 4.91 9.28
N GLU A 163 5.74 4.35 9.88
CA GLU A 163 6.22 4.79 11.20
C GLU A 163 6.74 6.24 11.16
N PHE A 164 7.44 6.64 10.10
CA PHE A 164 7.87 8.02 9.91
C PHE A 164 6.68 8.97 9.86
N ILE A 165 5.67 8.67 9.04
CA ILE A 165 4.45 9.49 8.92
C ILE A 165 3.76 9.64 10.28
N LYS A 166 3.63 8.55 11.05
CA LYS A 166 3.04 8.59 12.40
C LYS A 166 3.74 9.59 13.32
N VAL A 167 5.07 9.61 13.30
CA VAL A 167 5.86 10.56 14.09
C VAL A 167 5.55 11.99 13.64
N GLU A 168 5.58 12.24 12.33
CA GLU A 168 5.38 13.57 11.76
C GLU A 168 3.97 14.16 12.01
N ILE A 169 2.94 13.31 12.10
CA ILE A 169 1.56 13.76 12.38
C ILE A 169 1.19 13.66 13.87
N GLY A 170 2.04 13.11 14.73
CA GLY A 170 1.67 12.76 16.11
C GLY A 170 0.58 11.69 16.20
N GLY A 171 0.59 10.72 15.30
CA GLY A 171 -0.48 9.74 15.09
C GLY A 171 -0.43 8.52 16.01
N ASN A 172 -1.61 7.93 16.26
CA ASN A 172 -1.80 6.71 17.05
C ASN A 172 -2.16 5.49 16.19
N GLN A 173 -2.15 5.62 14.86
CA GLN A 173 -2.50 4.53 13.95
C GLN A 173 -1.59 3.32 14.18
N THR A 174 -2.18 2.13 14.23
CA THR A 174 -1.43 0.87 14.34
C THR A 174 -1.28 0.15 13.01
N THR A 175 -2.11 0.53 12.02
CA THR A 175 -2.16 -0.04 10.68
C THR A 175 -2.45 1.04 9.65
N TYR A 176 -2.18 0.72 8.39
CA TYR A 176 -2.55 1.52 7.21
C TYR A 176 -3.37 0.70 6.23
N ASN A 177 -4.09 1.38 5.33
CA ASN A 177 -4.72 0.77 4.16
C ASN A 177 -3.90 1.10 2.91
N ALA A 178 -4.03 0.30 1.88
CA ALA A 178 -3.33 0.51 0.63
C ALA A 178 -4.24 0.26 -0.58
N TRP A 179 -4.10 1.09 -1.58
CA TRP A 179 -4.69 0.92 -2.90
C TRP A 179 -3.59 1.01 -3.95
N GLY A 180 -3.67 0.17 -4.97
CA GLY A 180 -2.74 0.21 -6.08
C GLY A 180 -3.47 -0.09 -7.39
N HIS A 181 -3.11 0.62 -8.45
CA HIS A 181 -3.64 0.42 -9.79
C HIS A 181 -2.54 -0.03 -10.74
N SER A 182 -2.86 -0.92 -11.69
CA SER A 182 -1.92 -1.36 -12.72
C SER A 182 -0.63 -1.95 -12.11
N ALA A 183 0.54 -1.33 -12.31
CA ALA A 183 1.81 -1.74 -11.69
C ALA A 183 1.76 -1.64 -10.15
N GLY A 184 1.03 -0.67 -9.59
CA GLY A 184 0.81 -0.54 -8.15
C GLY A 184 -0.02 -1.69 -7.58
N ALA A 185 -0.99 -2.21 -8.32
CA ALA A 185 -1.72 -3.43 -7.95
C ALA A 185 -0.83 -4.67 -8.02
N GLN A 186 0.11 -4.70 -8.99
CA GLN A 186 1.11 -5.77 -9.09
C GLN A 186 2.08 -5.75 -7.89
N PHE A 187 2.50 -4.56 -7.46
CA PHE A 187 3.29 -4.37 -6.24
C PHE A 187 2.52 -4.86 -5.01
N LEU A 188 1.28 -4.39 -4.87
CA LEU A 188 0.52 -4.56 -3.63
C LEU A 188 0.08 -6.02 -3.38
N HIS A 189 -0.35 -6.79 -4.41
CA HIS A 189 -0.70 -8.19 -4.16
C HIS A 189 0.52 -9.04 -3.81
N ARG A 190 1.70 -8.74 -4.38
CA ARG A 190 2.95 -9.40 -3.99
C ARG A 190 3.41 -8.99 -2.60
N PHE A 191 3.23 -7.71 -2.24
CA PHE A 191 3.46 -7.25 -0.87
C PHE A 191 2.69 -8.11 0.15
N VAL A 192 1.42 -8.41 -0.12
CA VAL A 192 0.60 -9.26 0.75
C VAL A 192 1.15 -10.69 0.83
N PHE A 193 1.66 -11.25 -0.26
CA PHE A 193 2.25 -12.59 -0.25
C PHE A 193 3.58 -12.66 0.50
N TYR A 194 4.46 -11.68 0.32
CA TYR A 194 5.83 -11.72 0.83
C TYR A 194 5.98 -11.10 2.23
N LEU A 195 5.12 -10.13 2.61
CA LEU A 195 5.11 -9.48 3.91
C LEU A 195 3.73 -9.56 4.59
N PRO A 196 3.19 -10.77 4.83
CA PRO A 196 1.88 -10.93 5.45
C PRO A 196 1.82 -10.36 6.88
N ASP A 197 2.95 -10.24 7.57
CA ASP A 197 3.05 -9.69 8.93
C ASP A 197 3.22 -8.17 8.98
N SER A 198 3.21 -7.49 7.82
CA SER A 198 3.25 -6.03 7.74
C SER A 198 2.08 -5.36 8.46
N LYS A 199 2.19 -4.05 8.69
CA LYS A 199 1.12 -3.24 9.31
C LYS A 199 -0.04 -2.92 8.35
N LEU A 200 -0.05 -3.50 7.17
CA LEU A 200 -1.16 -3.41 6.22
C LEU A 200 -2.44 -4.02 6.81
N ASN A 201 -3.52 -3.24 6.84
CA ASN A 201 -4.86 -3.69 7.25
C ASN A 201 -5.69 -4.16 6.04
N ILE A 202 -5.82 -3.31 5.01
CA ILE A 202 -6.60 -3.58 3.81
C ILE A 202 -5.76 -3.28 2.57
N ALA A 203 -5.73 -4.21 1.63
CA ALA A 203 -5.19 -4.03 0.29
C ALA A 203 -6.32 -3.97 -0.74
N VAL A 204 -6.29 -3.00 -1.65
CA VAL A 204 -7.18 -2.96 -2.83
C VAL A 204 -6.32 -2.98 -4.08
N CYS A 205 -6.37 -4.08 -4.83
CA CYS A 205 -5.59 -4.29 -6.05
C CYS A 205 -6.50 -4.06 -7.27
N SER A 206 -6.27 -2.93 -7.95
CA SER A 206 -7.11 -2.48 -9.05
C SER A 206 -6.44 -2.72 -10.39
N ASN A 207 -7.09 -3.45 -11.29
CA ASN A 207 -6.73 -3.64 -12.70
C ASN A 207 -5.23 -3.95 -12.94
N ALA A 208 -4.63 -4.87 -12.19
CA ALA A 208 -3.25 -5.27 -12.42
C ALA A 208 -3.05 -5.84 -13.82
N GLY A 209 -1.91 -5.54 -14.44
CA GLY A 209 -1.58 -6.04 -15.77
C GLY A 209 -1.44 -7.56 -15.82
N TRP A 210 -0.94 -8.15 -14.73
CA TRP A 210 -0.78 -9.61 -14.53
C TRP A 210 -0.50 -9.88 -13.04
N TYR A 211 -0.61 -11.14 -12.64
CA TYR A 211 -0.54 -11.52 -11.23
C TYR A 211 0.50 -12.62 -10.98
N THR A 212 1.01 -12.71 -9.76
CA THR A 212 1.58 -13.94 -9.22
C THR A 212 0.41 -14.79 -8.73
N VAL A 213 0.00 -15.75 -9.54
CA VAL A 213 -1.12 -16.65 -9.24
C VAL A 213 -0.61 -17.78 -8.34
N PRO A 214 -1.35 -18.25 -7.31
CA PRO A 214 -0.84 -19.27 -6.38
C PRO A 214 -0.87 -20.69 -6.96
N GLU A 215 -0.30 -20.88 -8.14
CA GLU A 215 -0.10 -22.16 -8.85
C GLU A 215 1.35 -22.63 -8.72
N SER A 216 1.53 -23.86 -8.27
CA SER A 216 2.84 -24.38 -7.85
C SER A 216 3.74 -24.82 -9.01
N ASP A 217 3.19 -25.03 -10.18
CA ASP A 217 3.85 -25.53 -11.41
C ASP A 217 4.17 -24.40 -12.42
N ILE A 218 3.67 -23.22 -12.17
CA ILE A 218 3.99 -22.03 -12.97
C ILE A 218 5.13 -21.24 -12.31
N VAL A 219 6.11 -20.85 -13.11
CA VAL A 219 7.30 -20.14 -12.63
C VAL A 219 6.95 -18.70 -12.20
N PHE A 220 7.59 -18.22 -11.12
CA PHE A 220 7.58 -16.80 -10.79
C PHE A 220 8.15 -15.98 -12.00
N PRO A 221 7.58 -14.83 -12.33
CA PRO A 221 6.68 -14.02 -11.52
C PRO A 221 5.18 -14.31 -11.72
N TYR A 222 4.81 -15.29 -12.53
CA TYR A 222 3.41 -15.60 -12.85
C TYR A 222 2.79 -16.64 -11.89
N GLY A 223 3.60 -17.49 -11.26
CA GLY A 223 3.18 -18.52 -10.34
C GLY A 223 4.12 -18.68 -9.14
N LEU A 224 4.07 -19.83 -8.47
CA LEU A 224 4.82 -20.09 -7.23
C LEU A 224 6.12 -20.88 -7.44
N LEU A 225 6.33 -21.51 -8.59
CA LEU A 225 7.58 -22.22 -8.85
C LEU A 225 8.75 -21.23 -8.79
N GLU A 226 9.79 -21.53 -8.04
CA GLU A 226 10.94 -20.65 -7.72
C GLU A 226 10.60 -19.37 -6.92
N SER A 227 9.36 -19.11 -6.55
CA SER A 227 8.96 -17.90 -5.82
C SER A 227 9.54 -17.78 -4.41
N GLN A 228 10.05 -18.86 -3.84
CA GLN A 228 10.47 -19.00 -2.43
C GLN A 228 9.31 -18.82 -1.41
N LEU A 229 8.06 -18.75 -1.88
CA LEU A 229 6.88 -18.71 -1.01
C LEU A 229 6.52 -20.12 -0.53
N SER A 230 6.34 -20.24 0.78
CA SER A 230 5.86 -21.47 1.41
C SER A 230 4.33 -21.46 1.57
N ASN A 231 3.74 -22.63 1.88
CA ASN A 231 2.33 -22.67 2.26
C ASN A 231 2.01 -21.83 3.50
N VAL A 232 2.96 -21.62 4.41
CA VAL A 232 2.79 -20.75 5.58
C VAL A 232 2.62 -19.29 5.15
N ASN A 233 3.43 -18.81 4.19
CA ASN A 233 3.28 -17.47 3.62
C ASN A 233 1.90 -17.30 2.98
N LEU A 234 1.45 -18.28 2.19
CA LEU A 234 0.15 -18.25 1.52
C LEU A 234 -1.01 -18.22 2.52
N ILE A 235 -0.99 -19.07 3.55
CA ILE A 235 -2.02 -19.12 4.59
C ILE A 235 -2.11 -17.78 5.31
N SER A 236 -0.97 -17.18 5.67
CA SER A 236 -0.91 -15.87 6.30
C SER A 236 -1.43 -14.77 5.36
N ALA A 237 -1.04 -14.80 4.08
CA ALA A 237 -1.50 -13.83 3.08
C ALA A 237 -3.01 -13.91 2.85
N PHE A 238 -3.58 -15.10 2.73
CA PHE A 238 -5.03 -15.28 2.57
C PHE A 238 -5.86 -14.81 3.77
N SER A 239 -5.27 -14.77 4.96
CA SER A 239 -5.92 -14.23 6.16
C SER A 239 -5.97 -12.69 6.19
N LYS A 240 -5.18 -11.99 5.35
CA LYS A 240 -5.24 -10.53 5.19
C LYS A 240 -6.47 -10.13 4.39
N LYS A 241 -6.95 -8.91 4.58
CA LYS A 241 -8.04 -8.36 3.76
C LYS A 241 -7.46 -7.83 2.44
N LEU A 242 -7.80 -8.49 1.34
CA LEU A 242 -7.44 -8.04 0.00
C LEU A 242 -8.69 -8.00 -0.88
N TYR A 243 -8.84 -6.90 -1.61
CA TYR A 243 -9.91 -6.72 -2.60
C TYR A 243 -9.32 -6.69 -4.00
N VAL A 244 -9.81 -7.59 -4.86
CA VAL A 244 -9.59 -7.52 -6.32
C VAL A 244 -10.67 -6.61 -6.89
N HIS A 245 -10.26 -5.47 -7.44
CA HIS A 245 -11.14 -4.42 -7.95
C HIS A 245 -10.91 -4.26 -9.45
N LEU A 246 -11.95 -4.44 -10.25
CA LEU A 246 -11.85 -4.54 -11.71
C LEU A 246 -12.86 -3.63 -12.40
N GLY A 247 -12.43 -2.96 -13.47
CA GLY A 247 -13.33 -2.33 -14.44
C GLY A 247 -13.75 -3.33 -15.51
N ASP A 248 -15.05 -3.42 -15.84
CA ASP A 248 -15.57 -4.42 -16.77
C ASP A 248 -15.24 -4.12 -18.24
N ALA A 249 -14.80 -2.89 -18.55
CA ALA A 249 -14.32 -2.49 -19.86
C ALA A 249 -12.80 -2.59 -20.06
N ASP A 250 -12.00 -3.03 -19.05
CA ASP A 250 -10.54 -3.24 -19.18
C ASP A 250 -10.24 -4.56 -19.93
N THR A 251 -10.70 -4.63 -21.17
CA THR A 251 -10.70 -5.83 -22.01
C THR A 251 -9.80 -5.73 -23.24
N ASP A 252 -9.07 -4.62 -23.43
CA ASP A 252 -8.20 -4.45 -24.59
C ASP A 252 -6.94 -5.34 -24.49
N PRO A 253 -6.79 -6.36 -25.37
CA PRO A 253 -5.64 -7.21 -25.39
C PRO A 253 -4.41 -6.56 -26.05
N ASN A 254 -4.59 -5.41 -26.72
CA ASN A 254 -3.51 -4.70 -27.41
C ASN A 254 -3.02 -3.47 -26.65
N SER A 255 -3.42 -3.29 -25.41
CA SER A 255 -2.93 -2.20 -24.58
C SER A 255 -1.40 -2.22 -24.48
N SER A 256 -0.76 -1.12 -24.85
CA SER A 256 0.71 -1.00 -24.96
C SER A 256 1.46 -1.28 -23.65
N SER A 257 0.79 -1.18 -22.52
CA SER A 257 1.34 -1.44 -21.18
C SER A 257 1.00 -2.84 -20.65
N LEU A 258 0.31 -3.66 -21.41
CA LEU A 258 -0.02 -5.03 -21.01
C LEU A 258 1.08 -5.99 -21.46
N ARG A 259 1.64 -6.73 -20.50
CA ARG A 259 2.66 -7.75 -20.81
C ARG A 259 2.02 -8.95 -21.50
N HIS A 260 2.66 -9.40 -22.59
CA HIS A 260 2.30 -10.60 -23.33
C HIS A 260 3.50 -11.53 -23.46
N ASN A 261 3.30 -12.79 -23.14
CA ASN A 261 4.14 -13.93 -23.48
C ASN A 261 3.32 -15.21 -23.31
N ASP A 262 3.85 -16.33 -23.81
CA ASP A 262 3.12 -17.60 -23.84
C ASP A 262 2.64 -18.01 -22.44
N ILE A 263 3.44 -17.81 -21.39
CA ILE A 263 3.09 -18.23 -20.01
C ILE A 263 1.89 -17.43 -19.49
N VAL A 264 1.97 -16.10 -19.49
CA VAL A 264 0.91 -15.27 -18.90
C VAL A 264 -0.38 -15.32 -19.72
N ASP A 265 -0.27 -15.40 -21.04
CA ASP A 265 -1.45 -15.41 -21.93
C ASP A 265 -2.19 -16.74 -21.85
N GLU A 266 -1.47 -17.87 -21.80
CA GLU A 266 -2.08 -19.20 -21.62
C GLU A 266 -2.65 -19.36 -20.21
N GLN A 267 -1.95 -18.91 -19.18
CA GLN A 267 -2.36 -19.04 -17.79
C GLN A 267 -3.51 -18.10 -17.42
N GLN A 268 -3.34 -16.79 -17.66
CA GLN A 268 -4.20 -15.75 -17.08
C GLN A 268 -5.16 -15.12 -18.12
N GLY A 269 -4.91 -15.34 -19.42
CA GLY A 269 -5.70 -14.75 -20.49
C GLY A 269 -5.14 -13.44 -21.06
N LEU A 270 -5.86 -12.87 -22.03
CA LEU A 270 -5.33 -11.83 -22.91
C LEU A 270 -5.60 -10.38 -22.46
N ASN A 271 -6.33 -10.16 -21.37
CA ASN A 271 -6.63 -8.80 -20.88
C ASN A 271 -6.73 -8.77 -19.35
N ARG A 272 -6.70 -7.56 -18.79
CA ARG A 272 -6.62 -7.36 -17.33
C ARG A 272 -7.85 -7.86 -16.58
N LEU A 273 -9.04 -7.69 -17.16
CA LEU A 273 -10.27 -8.17 -16.55
C LEU A 273 -10.27 -9.69 -16.36
N VAL A 274 -9.91 -10.45 -17.41
CA VAL A 274 -9.82 -11.91 -17.35
C VAL A 274 -8.74 -12.34 -16.37
N ARG A 275 -7.58 -11.69 -16.39
CA ARG A 275 -6.46 -11.98 -15.48
C ARG A 275 -6.82 -11.76 -14.00
N GLY A 276 -7.53 -10.68 -13.69
CA GLY A 276 -7.98 -10.41 -12.33
C GLY A 276 -9.02 -11.41 -11.82
N ARG A 277 -9.95 -11.83 -12.69
CA ARG A 277 -10.93 -12.89 -12.39
C ARG A 277 -10.24 -14.22 -12.12
N TYR A 278 -9.28 -14.57 -12.97
CA TYR A 278 -8.49 -15.80 -12.81
C TYR A 278 -7.69 -15.81 -11.52
N PHE A 279 -6.96 -14.73 -11.23
CA PHE A 279 -6.20 -14.58 -9.99
C PHE A 279 -7.07 -14.79 -8.75
N PHE A 280 -8.24 -14.17 -8.69
CA PHE A 280 -9.14 -14.32 -7.55
C PHE A 280 -9.65 -15.76 -7.39
N ALA A 281 -10.14 -16.37 -8.48
CA ALA A 281 -10.69 -17.72 -8.46
C ALA A 281 -9.63 -18.74 -8.03
N THR A 282 -8.45 -18.71 -8.64
CA THR A 282 -7.35 -19.62 -8.31
C THR A 282 -6.81 -19.41 -6.89
N SER A 283 -6.82 -18.15 -6.41
CA SER A 283 -6.45 -17.86 -5.02
C SER A 283 -7.43 -18.46 -4.01
N GLN A 284 -8.73 -18.44 -4.30
CA GLN A 284 -9.75 -19.07 -3.48
C GLN A 284 -9.58 -20.60 -3.45
N GLU A 285 -9.40 -21.22 -4.61
CA GLU A 285 -9.16 -22.67 -4.73
C GLU A 285 -7.90 -23.09 -3.96
N LYS A 286 -6.83 -22.31 -4.06
CA LYS A 286 -5.59 -22.57 -3.32
C LYS A 286 -5.80 -22.48 -1.82
N ALA A 287 -6.50 -21.45 -1.34
CA ALA A 287 -6.81 -21.29 0.07
C ALA A 287 -7.65 -22.47 0.61
N GLU A 288 -8.66 -22.92 -0.13
CA GLU A 288 -9.46 -24.11 0.18
C GLU A 288 -8.58 -25.37 0.27
N SER A 289 -7.66 -25.56 -0.68
CA SER A 289 -6.74 -26.71 -0.69
C SER A 289 -5.80 -26.75 0.54
N LEU A 290 -5.49 -25.58 1.09
CA LEU A 290 -4.65 -25.41 2.27
C LEU A 290 -5.45 -25.38 3.59
N ASN A 291 -6.77 -25.48 3.54
CA ASN A 291 -7.69 -25.21 4.67
C ASN A 291 -7.42 -23.86 5.34
N ALA A 292 -7.06 -22.85 4.56
CA ALA A 292 -6.77 -21.50 5.02
C ALA A 292 -8.04 -20.66 5.19
N VAL A 293 -8.01 -19.71 6.13
CA VAL A 293 -9.01 -18.64 6.16
C VAL A 293 -8.79 -17.77 4.94
N PHE A 294 -9.84 -17.50 4.17
CA PHE A 294 -9.77 -16.68 2.97
C PHE A 294 -10.56 -15.38 3.17
N ASN A 295 -9.85 -14.29 3.41
CA ASN A 295 -10.40 -12.95 3.62
C ASN A 295 -10.27 -12.04 2.39
N TRP A 296 -9.99 -12.63 1.24
CA TRP A 296 -9.95 -11.91 -0.02
C TRP A 296 -11.35 -11.84 -0.64
N GLU A 297 -11.66 -10.74 -1.27
CA GLU A 297 -12.94 -10.52 -1.95
C GLU A 297 -12.70 -9.96 -3.34
N LYS A 298 -13.54 -10.34 -4.31
CA LYS A 298 -13.66 -9.63 -5.58
C LYS A 298 -14.85 -8.68 -5.46
N THR A 299 -14.60 -7.38 -5.56
CA THR A 299 -15.66 -6.38 -5.57
C THR A 299 -16.57 -6.55 -6.80
N PRO A 300 -17.81 -6.05 -6.80
CA PRO A 300 -18.55 -5.89 -8.03
C PRO A 300 -17.69 -5.14 -9.07
N GLU A 301 -17.66 -5.63 -10.28
CA GLU A 301 -16.94 -4.97 -11.37
C GLU A 301 -17.53 -3.61 -11.66
N VAL A 302 -16.69 -2.61 -11.93
CA VAL A 302 -17.15 -1.23 -12.16
C VAL A 302 -17.60 -1.10 -13.62
N PRO A 303 -18.91 -0.81 -13.87
CA PRO A 303 -19.45 -0.79 -15.20
C PRO A 303 -18.85 0.32 -16.09
N GLY A 304 -18.40 -0.04 -17.29
CA GLY A 304 -17.89 0.91 -18.28
C GLY A 304 -16.50 1.47 -18.00
N VAL A 305 -15.83 1.04 -16.92
CA VAL A 305 -14.47 1.49 -16.58
C VAL A 305 -13.46 0.60 -17.31
N ALA A 306 -12.58 1.23 -18.07
CA ALA A 306 -11.43 0.62 -18.74
C ALA A 306 -10.17 0.67 -17.85
N HIS A 307 -8.99 0.83 -18.48
CA HIS A 307 -7.71 0.90 -17.76
C HIS A 307 -7.31 2.36 -17.51
N ASP A 308 -8.14 3.09 -16.82
CA ASP A 308 -7.91 4.50 -16.50
C ASP A 308 -7.77 4.71 -15.00
#